data_9f0c6e89ddb0aab96c8563466bf64616
#
_entry.id   9f0c6e89ddb0aab96c8563466bf64616
#
_cell.length_a   1.000
_cell.length_b   1.000
_cell.length_c   1.000
_cell.angle_alpha   90.00
_cell.angle_beta   90.00
_cell.angle_gamma   90.00
#
_symmetry.space_group_name_H-M   'P 1'
#
loop_
_entity.id
_entity.type
_entity.pdbx_description
1 polymer ?
#
loop_
_entity_poly.entity_id
_entity_poly.type
_entity_poly.pdbx_seq_one_letter_code
_entity_poly.pdbx_strand_id
1 'polypeptide(L)'
;MKKALLFGSIGVLTETSELQRRAYNMALKLNDIKYIWNIGTYCELLKEPGGKKRLSSFGGKILSDEQIEKIHIDKQQIFEDLVKGGIEPRPGCLQTLKKCKELGIKVGFITTTTPKTINIIKEGLSNFLDFEDFDLITSNQKVTLDKPNPEVYKYALKELGISANDAVAIEDTTVNQSCAVESGIECHLFPGEYATIGHKEMVGKKFISEKLEFSEIIV
;
A
#
# COMPACT_ATOMS: atom_id res chain seq x y z
N MET A 1 1.69 -24.05 10.87
CA MET A 1 0.97 -22.77 11.03
C MET A 1 1.97 -21.63 10.94
N LYS A 2 1.72 -20.59 10.17
CA LYS A 2 2.59 -19.42 10.04
C LYS A 2 2.73 -18.69 11.38
N LYS A 3 3.90 -18.07 11.60
CA LYS A 3 4.24 -17.32 12.83
C LYS A 3 4.16 -15.80 12.65
N ALA A 4 4.09 -15.32 11.40
CA ALA A 4 3.92 -13.91 11.10
C ALA A 4 3.02 -13.69 9.89
N LEU A 5 2.19 -12.63 9.95
CA LEU A 5 1.39 -12.08 8.87
C LEU A 5 1.87 -10.66 8.55
N LEU A 6 2.20 -10.42 7.28
CA LEU A 6 2.74 -9.15 6.80
C LEU A 6 1.73 -8.46 5.86
N PHE A 7 1.10 -7.39 6.32
CA PHE A 7 0.27 -6.51 5.50
C PHE A 7 1.20 -5.61 4.68
N GLY A 8 1.29 -5.87 3.40
CA GLY A 8 2.37 -5.36 2.56
C GLY A 8 2.24 -3.91 2.12
N SER A 9 1.08 -3.29 2.21
CA SER A 9 0.87 -1.93 1.72
C SER A 9 -0.33 -1.25 2.36
N ILE A 10 -0.45 0.07 2.15
CA ILE A 10 -1.65 0.82 2.53
C ILE A 10 -2.89 0.20 1.88
N GLY A 11 -2.82 -0.12 0.58
CA GLY A 11 -3.92 -0.69 -0.18
C GLY A 11 -4.37 -2.09 0.26
N VAL A 12 -3.62 -2.77 1.12
CA VAL A 12 -4.07 -3.99 1.80
C VAL A 12 -4.95 -3.67 3.00
N LEU A 13 -4.60 -2.64 3.78
CA LEU A 13 -5.37 -2.25 4.97
C LEU A 13 -6.62 -1.43 4.63
N THR A 14 -6.49 -0.49 3.72
CA THR A 14 -7.54 0.48 3.37
C THR A 14 -7.40 0.92 1.92
N GLU A 15 -8.52 1.09 1.23
CA GLU A 15 -8.51 1.56 -0.16
C GLU A 15 -8.46 3.09 -0.19
N THR A 16 -7.38 3.62 -0.73
CA THR A 16 -7.16 5.07 -0.82
C THR A 16 -6.99 5.59 -2.24
N SER A 17 -7.09 4.73 -3.25
CA SER A 17 -6.80 5.09 -4.64
C SER A 17 -7.68 6.21 -5.15
N GLU A 18 -8.99 6.19 -4.84
CA GLU A 18 -9.89 7.27 -5.23
C GLU A 18 -9.57 8.58 -4.51
N LEU A 19 -9.27 8.55 -3.22
CA LEU A 19 -8.86 9.75 -2.48
C LEU A 19 -7.56 10.33 -3.05
N GLN A 20 -6.61 9.47 -3.39
CA GLN A 20 -5.36 9.88 -4.02
C GLN A 20 -5.62 10.53 -5.39
N ARG A 21 -6.46 9.92 -6.23
CA ARG A 21 -6.83 10.45 -7.55
C ARG A 21 -7.51 11.81 -7.43
N ARG A 22 -8.48 11.93 -6.50
CA ARG A 22 -9.14 13.20 -6.22
C ARG A 22 -8.17 14.27 -5.76
N ALA A 23 -7.25 13.93 -4.86
CA ALA A 23 -6.23 14.84 -4.37
C ALA A 23 -5.33 15.35 -5.53
N TYR A 24 -4.92 14.46 -6.46
CA TYR A 24 -4.19 14.90 -7.65
C TYR A 24 -5.00 15.85 -8.51
N ASN A 25 -6.25 15.54 -8.83
CA ASN A 25 -7.10 16.39 -9.65
C ASN A 25 -7.33 17.78 -9.02
N MET A 26 -7.49 17.82 -7.69
CA MET A 26 -7.64 19.09 -6.96
C MET A 26 -6.32 19.89 -6.98
N ALA A 27 -5.17 19.23 -6.78
CA ALA A 27 -3.88 19.87 -6.82
C ALA A 27 -3.52 20.40 -8.24
N LEU A 28 -3.81 19.61 -9.28
CA LEU A 28 -3.65 20.06 -10.67
C LEU A 28 -4.48 21.30 -10.93
N LYS A 29 -5.76 21.31 -10.54
CA LYS A 29 -6.65 22.45 -10.67
C LYS A 29 -6.16 23.66 -9.90
N LEU A 30 -5.66 23.50 -8.68
CA LEU A 30 -5.10 24.57 -7.84
C LEU A 30 -3.88 25.26 -8.49
N ASN A 31 -3.15 24.51 -9.33
CA ASN A 31 -1.98 24.99 -10.06
C ASN A 31 -2.28 25.34 -11.53
N ASP A 32 -3.55 25.62 -11.87
CA ASP A 32 -4.03 26.01 -13.20
C ASP A 32 -3.74 25.00 -14.33
N ILE A 33 -3.50 23.74 -13.96
CA ILE A 33 -3.30 22.66 -14.92
C ILE A 33 -4.66 22.06 -15.30
N LYS A 34 -5.04 22.18 -16.57
CA LYS A 34 -6.34 21.79 -17.11
C LYS A 34 -6.46 20.29 -17.46
N TYR A 35 -5.75 19.42 -16.73
CA TYR A 35 -5.86 17.99 -16.89
C TYR A 35 -6.70 17.39 -15.79
N ILE A 36 -7.48 16.37 -16.14
CA ILE A 36 -8.26 15.57 -15.19
C ILE A 36 -7.86 14.11 -15.39
N TRP A 37 -7.36 13.49 -14.33
CA TRP A 37 -7.14 12.05 -14.31
C TRP A 37 -8.46 11.35 -14.02
N ASN A 38 -9.10 10.81 -15.05
CA ASN A 38 -10.21 9.89 -14.86
C ASN A 38 -9.70 8.56 -14.28
N ILE A 39 -10.60 7.65 -13.92
CA ILE A 39 -10.24 6.37 -13.29
C ILE A 39 -9.29 5.56 -14.20
N GLY A 40 -9.61 5.43 -15.49
CA GLY A 40 -8.78 4.68 -16.43
C GLY A 40 -7.36 5.25 -16.56
N THR A 41 -7.24 6.58 -16.71
CA THR A 41 -5.92 7.26 -16.72
C THR A 41 -5.16 7.01 -15.42
N TYR A 42 -5.85 7.08 -14.28
CA TYR A 42 -5.19 6.89 -12.99
C TYR A 42 -4.72 5.45 -12.77
N CYS A 43 -5.51 4.45 -13.20
CA CYS A 43 -5.09 3.04 -13.18
C CYS A 43 -3.81 2.81 -13.98
N GLU A 44 -3.68 3.43 -15.17
CA GLU A 44 -2.44 3.35 -15.95
C GLU A 44 -1.25 4.00 -15.22
N LEU A 45 -1.47 5.16 -14.60
CA LEU A 45 -0.45 5.87 -13.83
C LEU A 45 -0.02 5.13 -12.55
N LEU A 46 -0.87 4.26 -12.01
CA LEU A 46 -0.55 3.43 -10.84
C LEU A 46 0.41 2.27 -11.15
N LYS A 47 0.59 1.90 -12.41
CA LYS A 47 1.56 0.86 -12.82
C LYS A 47 3.00 1.25 -12.48
N GLU A 48 3.29 2.55 -12.36
CA GLU A 48 4.58 3.05 -11.92
C GLU A 48 4.49 3.62 -10.50
N PRO A 49 5.36 3.19 -9.57
CA PRO A 49 5.40 3.73 -8.22
C PRO A 49 5.99 5.15 -8.19
N GLY A 50 5.58 5.93 -7.18
CA GLY A 50 6.13 7.26 -6.91
C GLY A 50 5.25 8.41 -7.41
N GLY A 51 4.85 9.30 -6.47
CA GLY A 51 3.92 10.39 -6.75
C GLY A 51 4.46 11.45 -7.70
N LYS A 52 5.71 11.88 -7.50
CA LYS A 52 6.38 12.85 -8.38
C LYS A 52 6.66 12.27 -9.75
N LYS A 53 7.11 11.02 -9.81
CA LYS A 53 7.35 10.29 -11.06
C LYS A 53 6.07 10.19 -11.90
N ARG A 54 4.94 9.96 -11.24
CA ARG A 54 3.63 9.91 -11.89
C ARG A 54 3.24 11.26 -12.53
N LEU A 55 3.54 12.38 -11.87
CA LEU A 55 3.36 13.71 -12.43
C LEU A 55 4.27 13.96 -13.63
N SER A 56 5.55 13.58 -13.54
CA SER A 56 6.51 13.69 -14.66
C SER A 56 6.07 12.85 -15.85
N SER A 57 5.66 11.60 -15.64
CA SER A 57 5.25 10.69 -16.71
C SER A 57 4.00 11.18 -17.43
N PHE A 58 3.01 11.69 -16.68
CA PHE A 58 1.77 12.19 -17.26
C PHE A 58 1.95 13.50 -18.01
N GLY A 59 2.69 14.43 -17.40
CA GLY A 59 2.90 15.77 -17.96
C GLY A 59 3.88 15.77 -19.13
N GLY A 60 4.66 14.71 -19.31
CA GLY A 60 5.80 14.71 -20.21
C GLY A 60 6.74 15.85 -19.86
N LYS A 61 7.19 16.63 -20.88
CA LYS A 61 8.00 17.84 -20.68
C LYS A 61 7.15 19.09 -20.39
N ILE A 62 5.85 18.94 -20.12
CA ILE A 62 4.91 20.05 -19.97
C ILE A 62 5.03 20.69 -18.59
N LEU A 63 5.35 19.91 -17.54
CA LEU A 63 5.53 20.39 -16.19
C LEU A 63 7.02 20.57 -15.87
N SER A 64 7.41 21.72 -15.32
CA SER A 64 8.74 21.90 -14.75
C SER A 64 8.90 21.15 -13.43
N ASP A 65 10.14 20.91 -13.01
CA ASP A 65 10.43 20.26 -11.73
C ASP A 65 9.83 21.03 -10.54
N GLU A 66 9.83 22.37 -10.60
CA GLU A 66 9.21 23.24 -9.60
C GLU A 66 7.69 23.05 -9.54
N GLN A 67 7.03 22.95 -10.70
CA GLN A 67 5.60 22.69 -10.78
C GLN A 67 5.26 21.28 -10.23
N ILE A 68 6.05 20.28 -10.57
CA ILE A 68 5.88 18.91 -10.05
C ILE A 68 6.00 18.88 -8.53
N GLU A 69 7.02 19.58 -7.98
CA GLU A 69 7.21 19.67 -6.53
C GLU A 69 6.03 20.34 -5.85
N LYS A 70 5.60 21.49 -6.37
CA LYS A 70 4.48 22.26 -5.83
C LYS A 70 3.18 21.45 -5.88
N ILE A 71 2.85 20.86 -7.03
CA ILE A 71 1.65 20.03 -7.19
C ILE A 71 1.70 18.84 -6.24
N HIS A 72 2.87 18.24 -6.04
CA HIS A 72 3.03 17.12 -5.12
C HIS A 72 2.78 17.53 -3.67
N ILE A 73 3.29 18.68 -3.24
CA ILE A 73 3.06 19.23 -1.88
C ILE A 73 1.57 19.54 -1.68
N ASP A 74 0.94 20.25 -2.62
CA ASP A 74 -0.49 20.59 -2.56
C ASP A 74 -1.34 19.31 -2.50
N LYS A 75 -1.01 18.32 -3.34
CA LYS A 75 -1.68 17.03 -3.35
C LYS A 75 -1.58 16.30 -2.01
N GLN A 76 -0.42 16.34 -1.37
CA GLN A 76 -0.25 15.69 -0.07
C GLN A 76 -1.11 16.35 1.00
N GLN A 77 -1.19 17.68 1.02
CA GLN A 77 -2.06 18.40 1.95
C GLN A 77 -3.54 18.09 1.70
N ILE A 78 -3.96 18.12 0.44
CA ILE A 78 -5.35 17.78 0.07
C ILE A 78 -5.69 16.33 0.43
N PHE A 79 -4.76 15.41 0.20
CA PHE A 79 -4.97 14.00 0.58
C PHE A 79 -5.14 13.83 2.09
N GLU A 80 -4.32 14.51 2.89
CA GLU A 80 -4.45 14.54 4.35
C GLU A 80 -5.85 15.03 4.77
N ASP A 81 -6.31 16.13 4.18
CA ASP A 81 -7.63 16.70 4.50
C ASP A 81 -8.79 15.76 4.07
N LEU A 82 -8.65 15.06 2.96
CA LEU A 82 -9.63 14.06 2.52
C LEU A 82 -9.67 12.85 3.47
N VAL A 83 -8.52 12.39 3.96
CA VAL A 83 -8.43 11.26 4.90
C VAL A 83 -9.03 11.61 6.27
N LYS A 84 -8.94 12.87 6.71
CA LYS A 84 -9.61 13.35 7.92
C LYS A 84 -11.14 13.18 7.88
N GLY A 85 -11.72 13.08 6.69
CA GLY A 85 -13.12 12.71 6.50
C GLY A 85 -13.46 11.26 6.87
N GLY A 86 -12.44 10.46 7.20
CA GLY A 86 -12.53 9.05 7.56
C GLY A 86 -12.21 8.13 6.37
N ILE A 87 -11.51 7.04 6.67
CA ILE A 87 -11.27 5.90 5.78
C ILE A 87 -11.63 4.64 6.55
N GLU A 88 -11.99 3.60 5.82
CA GLU A 88 -12.38 2.33 6.41
C GLU A 88 -11.38 1.23 6.09
N PRO A 89 -11.18 0.28 7.01
CA PRO A 89 -10.40 -0.92 6.73
C PRO A 89 -11.07 -1.77 5.65
N ARG A 90 -10.27 -2.40 4.80
CA ARG A 90 -10.80 -3.35 3.81
C ARG A 90 -11.42 -4.57 4.50
N PRO A 91 -12.41 -5.22 3.85
CA PRO A 91 -13.12 -6.35 4.43
C PRO A 91 -12.19 -7.46 4.92
N GLY A 92 -12.37 -7.90 6.16
CA GLY A 92 -11.61 -8.99 6.78
C GLY A 92 -10.29 -8.59 7.43
N CYS A 93 -9.75 -7.39 7.17
CA CYS A 93 -8.45 -6.96 7.73
C CYS A 93 -8.46 -6.93 9.26
N LEU A 94 -9.45 -6.27 9.88
CA LEU A 94 -9.54 -6.17 11.34
C LEU A 94 -9.73 -7.52 12.01
N GLN A 95 -10.61 -8.36 11.44
CA GLN A 95 -10.86 -9.71 11.97
C GLN A 95 -9.60 -10.57 11.92
N THR A 96 -8.86 -10.49 10.80
CA THR A 96 -7.61 -11.23 10.62
C THR A 96 -6.53 -10.75 11.58
N LEU A 97 -6.36 -9.44 11.74
CA LEU A 97 -5.41 -8.84 12.68
C LEU A 97 -5.73 -9.28 14.13
N LYS A 98 -6.99 -9.17 14.54
CA LYS A 98 -7.44 -9.61 15.87
C LYS A 98 -7.13 -11.09 16.09
N LYS A 99 -7.41 -11.93 15.08
CA LYS A 99 -7.15 -13.36 15.17
C LYS A 99 -5.67 -13.70 15.27
N CYS A 100 -4.81 -12.98 14.55
CA CYS A 100 -3.37 -13.11 14.69
C CYS A 100 -2.92 -12.83 16.14
N LYS A 101 -3.41 -11.74 16.73
CA LYS A 101 -3.08 -11.38 18.13
C LYS A 101 -3.54 -12.47 19.12
N GLU A 102 -4.78 -12.98 18.98
CA GLU A 102 -5.31 -14.05 19.84
C GLU A 102 -4.45 -15.32 19.80
N LEU A 103 -3.81 -15.58 18.68
CA LEU A 103 -2.97 -16.79 18.46
C LEU A 103 -1.47 -16.53 18.64
N GLY A 104 -1.06 -15.32 19.02
CA GLY A 104 0.35 -14.96 19.18
C GLY A 104 1.13 -14.93 17.87
N ILE A 105 0.46 -14.73 16.74
CA ILE A 105 1.07 -14.57 15.42
C ILE A 105 1.50 -13.12 15.29
N LYS A 106 2.78 -12.89 15.00
CA LYS A 106 3.32 -11.53 14.80
C LYS A 106 2.69 -10.85 13.58
N VAL A 107 2.44 -9.56 13.69
CA VAL A 107 1.83 -8.78 12.61
C VAL A 107 2.73 -7.61 12.20
N GLY A 108 3.03 -7.52 10.90
CA GLY A 108 3.79 -6.41 10.34
C GLY A 108 3.00 -5.58 9.35
N PHE A 109 3.15 -4.24 9.41
CA PHE A 109 2.71 -3.33 8.35
C PHE A 109 3.93 -2.93 7.51
N ILE A 110 4.05 -3.51 6.32
CA ILE A 110 5.27 -3.49 5.50
C ILE A 110 5.09 -2.55 4.30
N THR A 111 5.56 -1.33 4.46
CA THR A 111 5.44 -0.26 3.45
C THR A 111 6.77 0.46 3.26
N THR A 112 6.97 1.05 2.08
CA THR A 112 8.07 1.97 1.76
C THR A 112 7.58 3.40 1.54
N THR A 113 6.38 3.72 2.04
CA THR A 113 5.90 5.10 2.03
C THR A 113 6.57 5.95 3.12
N THR A 114 6.34 7.26 3.10
CA THR A 114 6.93 8.17 4.09
C THR A 114 6.26 8.05 5.46
N PRO A 115 6.97 8.33 6.57
CA PRO A 115 6.36 8.39 7.91
C PRO A 115 5.16 9.35 7.98
N LYS A 116 5.21 10.46 7.26
CA LYS A 116 4.08 11.40 7.18
C LYS A 116 2.83 10.71 6.63
N THR A 117 2.95 9.96 5.55
CA THR A 117 1.81 9.23 4.96
C THR A 117 1.30 8.14 5.91
N ILE A 118 2.19 7.43 6.61
CA ILE A 118 1.80 6.43 7.62
C ILE A 118 0.96 7.09 8.72
N ASN A 119 1.37 8.24 9.23
CA ASN A 119 0.63 8.98 10.27
C ASN A 119 -0.76 9.41 9.78
N ILE A 120 -0.88 9.89 8.55
CA ILE A 120 -2.17 10.24 7.94
C ILE A 120 -3.10 9.01 7.92
N ILE A 121 -2.60 7.84 7.51
CA ILE A 121 -3.38 6.60 7.49
C ILE A 121 -3.74 6.14 8.90
N LYS A 122 -2.80 6.21 9.85
CA LYS A 122 -3.02 5.92 11.27
C LYS A 122 -4.16 6.78 11.84
N GLU A 123 -4.14 8.08 11.61
CA GLU A 123 -5.19 9.01 12.03
C GLU A 123 -6.54 8.68 11.38
N GLY A 124 -6.54 8.42 10.05
CA GLY A 124 -7.75 8.08 9.33
C GLY A 124 -8.41 6.77 9.75
N LEU A 125 -7.63 5.80 10.24
CA LEU A 125 -8.10 4.50 10.72
C LEU A 125 -8.29 4.44 12.24
N SER A 126 -8.05 5.51 13.00
CA SER A 126 -8.00 5.49 14.46
C SER A 126 -9.29 5.05 15.15
N ASN A 127 -10.44 5.18 14.47
CA ASN A 127 -11.72 4.67 14.97
C ASN A 127 -11.87 3.15 14.87
N PHE A 128 -11.00 2.48 14.11
CA PHE A 128 -11.11 1.05 13.78
C PHE A 128 -9.92 0.24 14.28
N LEU A 129 -8.73 0.84 14.26
CA LEU A 129 -7.46 0.14 14.41
C LEU A 129 -6.47 0.96 15.23
N ASP A 130 -5.89 0.35 16.25
CA ASP A 130 -4.70 0.89 16.92
C ASP A 130 -3.45 0.36 16.19
N PHE A 131 -2.60 1.26 15.72
CA PHE A 131 -1.35 0.89 15.05
C PHE A 131 -0.30 0.30 16.01
N GLU A 132 -0.49 0.44 17.31
CA GLU A 132 0.29 -0.29 18.32
C GLU A 132 0.01 -1.81 18.31
N ASP A 133 -1.02 -2.24 17.59
CA ASP A 133 -1.31 -3.65 17.35
C ASP A 133 -0.37 -4.32 16.35
N PHE A 134 0.45 -3.56 15.62
CA PHE A 134 1.50 -4.10 14.76
C PHE A 134 2.80 -4.26 15.53
N ASP A 135 3.40 -5.46 15.47
CA ASP A 135 4.73 -5.74 16.02
C ASP A 135 5.84 -5.01 15.25
N LEU A 136 5.59 -4.64 14.00
CA LEU A 136 6.51 -3.91 13.15
C LEU A 136 5.77 -3.02 12.15
N ILE A 137 6.20 -1.77 12.05
CA ILE A 137 5.81 -0.84 10.98
C ILE A 137 7.07 -0.38 10.27
N THR A 138 7.13 -0.57 8.95
CA THR A 138 8.24 -0.08 8.13
C THR A 138 7.90 1.21 7.39
N SER A 139 8.92 1.89 6.87
CA SER A 139 8.80 3.07 6.02
C SER A 139 9.99 3.15 5.08
N ASN A 140 10.01 4.11 4.16
CA ASN A 140 11.15 4.38 3.31
C ASN A 140 12.44 4.77 4.07
N GLN A 141 12.35 5.09 5.36
CA GLN A 141 13.52 5.38 6.21
C GLN A 141 14.20 4.11 6.77
N LYS A 142 13.59 2.94 6.60
CA LYS A 142 14.10 1.66 7.09
C LYS A 142 14.87 0.87 6.04
N VAL A 143 14.86 1.32 4.79
CA VAL A 143 15.46 0.65 3.65
C VAL A 143 16.13 1.66 2.73
N THR A 144 17.07 1.19 1.93
CA THR A 144 17.75 2.01 0.92
C THR A 144 16.97 2.05 -0.39
N LEU A 145 16.33 0.93 -0.72
CA LEU A 145 15.57 0.76 -1.94
C LEU A 145 14.10 0.50 -1.63
N ASP A 146 13.25 1.31 -2.24
CA ASP A 146 11.80 1.13 -2.15
C ASP A 146 11.32 -0.11 -2.91
N LYS A 147 10.08 -0.56 -2.63
CA LYS A 147 9.41 -1.55 -3.47
C LYS A 147 9.41 -1.08 -4.94
N PRO A 148 9.67 -1.98 -5.89
CA PRO A 148 9.59 -3.43 -5.80
C PRO A 148 10.87 -4.15 -5.35
N ASN A 149 11.85 -3.47 -4.78
CA ASN A 149 13.02 -4.15 -4.23
C ASN A 149 12.62 -4.98 -2.99
N PRO A 150 13.11 -6.23 -2.83
CA PRO A 150 12.74 -7.10 -1.71
C PRO A 150 13.35 -6.69 -0.35
N GLU A 151 14.14 -5.63 -0.28
CA GLU A 151 14.87 -5.20 0.91
C GLU A 151 13.95 -5.02 2.12
N VAL A 152 12.78 -4.39 1.95
CA VAL A 152 11.85 -4.13 3.05
C VAL A 152 11.30 -5.41 3.67
N TYR A 153 11.09 -6.47 2.88
CA TYR A 153 10.64 -7.76 3.40
C TYR A 153 11.76 -8.51 4.11
N LYS A 154 12.99 -8.47 3.57
CA LYS A 154 14.17 -9.02 4.25
C LYS A 154 14.44 -8.31 5.57
N TYR A 155 14.30 -6.99 5.60
CA TYR A 155 14.35 -6.19 6.82
C TYR A 155 13.29 -6.63 7.82
N ALA A 156 12.04 -6.78 7.39
CA ALA A 156 10.93 -7.18 8.25
C ALA A 156 11.15 -8.58 8.86
N LEU A 157 11.58 -9.56 8.09
CA LEU A 157 11.90 -10.89 8.58
C LEU A 157 12.99 -10.85 9.66
N LYS A 158 14.04 -10.05 9.45
CA LYS A 158 15.13 -9.87 10.42
C LYS A 158 14.63 -9.25 11.73
N GLU A 159 13.91 -8.13 11.65
CA GLU A 159 13.41 -7.41 12.85
C GLU A 159 12.42 -8.25 13.65
N LEU A 160 11.56 -8.99 12.97
CA LEU A 160 10.61 -9.90 13.63
C LEU A 160 11.26 -11.21 14.12
N GLY A 161 12.49 -11.52 13.72
CA GLY A 161 13.16 -12.77 14.05
C GLY A 161 12.44 -14.01 13.48
N ILE A 162 11.89 -13.89 12.26
CA ILE A 162 11.05 -14.92 11.61
C ILE A 162 11.73 -15.39 10.31
N SER A 163 11.68 -16.68 10.02
CA SER A 163 12.11 -17.20 8.73
C SER A 163 11.06 -16.91 7.65
N ALA A 164 11.47 -16.83 6.39
CA ALA A 164 10.54 -16.60 5.28
C ALA A 164 9.44 -17.66 5.19
N ASN A 165 9.78 -18.92 5.48
CA ASN A 165 8.82 -20.04 5.47
C ASN A 165 7.76 -19.94 6.59
N ASP A 166 8.09 -19.29 7.69
CA ASP A 166 7.19 -19.06 8.82
C ASP A 166 6.32 -17.81 8.66
N ALA A 167 6.57 -17.00 7.63
CA ALA A 167 5.81 -15.81 7.31
C ALA A 167 4.85 -16.02 6.13
N VAL A 168 3.80 -15.21 6.09
CA VAL A 168 2.95 -15.01 4.92
C VAL A 168 2.71 -13.53 4.73
N ALA A 169 2.68 -13.06 3.50
CA ALA A 169 2.40 -11.67 3.16
C ALA A 169 1.09 -11.53 2.37
N ILE A 170 0.52 -10.34 2.41
CA ILE A 170 -0.59 -9.93 1.58
C ILE A 170 -0.19 -8.64 0.88
N GLU A 171 -0.42 -8.54 -0.42
CA GLU A 171 -0.12 -7.35 -1.22
C GLU A 171 -1.28 -6.95 -2.11
N ASP A 172 -1.34 -5.69 -2.49
CA ASP A 172 -2.41 -5.10 -3.28
C ASP A 172 -2.11 -5.05 -4.79
N THR A 173 -0.84 -5.22 -5.18
CA THR A 173 -0.40 -5.21 -6.57
C THR A 173 0.51 -6.38 -6.88
N THR A 174 0.54 -6.83 -8.15
CA THR A 174 1.42 -7.92 -8.59
C THR A 174 2.91 -7.56 -8.47
N VAL A 175 3.24 -6.30 -8.66
CA VAL A 175 4.61 -5.78 -8.49
C VAL A 175 5.08 -5.92 -7.05
N ASN A 176 4.26 -5.51 -6.10
CA ASN A 176 4.57 -5.65 -4.68
C ASN A 176 4.54 -7.11 -4.22
N GLN A 177 3.63 -7.94 -4.78
CA GLN A 177 3.61 -9.37 -4.51
C GLN A 177 4.93 -10.03 -4.91
N SER A 178 5.48 -9.70 -6.08
CA SER A 178 6.78 -10.20 -6.53
C SER A 178 7.90 -9.85 -5.54
N CYS A 179 7.86 -8.65 -4.98
CA CYS A 179 8.80 -8.19 -3.95
C CYS A 179 8.81 -9.11 -2.70
N ALA A 180 7.65 -9.52 -2.21
CA ALA A 180 7.55 -10.46 -1.09
C ALA A 180 8.02 -11.87 -1.49
N VAL A 181 7.63 -12.35 -2.67
CA VAL A 181 8.00 -13.68 -3.19
C VAL A 181 9.53 -13.78 -3.40
N GLU A 182 10.18 -12.74 -3.91
CA GLU A 182 11.65 -12.68 -4.06
C GLU A 182 12.38 -12.71 -2.71
N SER A 183 11.70 -12.39 -1.62
CA SER A 183 12.21 -12.56 -0.25
C SER A 183 11.99 -13.96 0.30
N GLY A 184 11.44 -14.88 -0.49
CA GLY A 184 11.10 -16.26 -0.10
C GLY A 184 9.81 -16.38 0.70
N ILE A 185 9.00 -15.32 0.79
CA ILE A 185 7.76 -15.27 1.55
C ILE A 185 6.58 -15.70 0.65
N GLU A 186 5.75 -16.57 1.14
CA GLU A 186 4.45 -16.85 0.52
C GLU A 186 3.59 -15.59 0.53
N CYS A 187 3.05 -15.18 -0.62
CA CYS A 187 2.31 -13.92 -0.73
C CYS A 187 0.97 -14.10 -1.45
N HIS A 188 -0.10 -13.67 -0.79
CA HIS A 188 -1.42 -13.58 -1.37
C HIS A 188 -1.64 -12.20 -2.00
N LEU A 189 -2.31 -12.17 -3.15
CA LEU A 189 -2.70 -10.94 -3.82
C LEU A 189 -4.13 -10.57 -3.41
N PHE A 190 -4.28 -9.39 -2.80
CA PHE A 190 -5.55 -8.79 -2.44
C PHE A 190 -5.69 -7.43 -3.15
N PRO A 191 -6.06 -7.42 -4.44
CA PRO A 191 -5.97 -6.22 -5.26
C PRO A 191 -6.91 -5.12 -4.78
N GLY A 192 -6.44 -3.88 -4.86
CA GLY A 192 -7.28 -2.69 -4.66
C GLY A 192 -8.20 -2.45 -5.85
N GLU A 193 -9.20 -1.57 -5.67
CA GLU A 193 -10.20 -1.25 -6.70
C GLU A 193 -9.60 -0.72 -8.01
N TYR A 194 -8.44 -0.06 -7.91
CA TYR A 194 -7.73 0.51 -9.06
C TYR A 194 -6.55 -0.34 -9.55
N ALA A 195 -6.36 -1.52 -8.96
CA ALA A 195 -5.30 -2.42 -9.40
C ALA A 195 -5.63 -3.02 -10.77
N THR A 196 -4.76 -2.79 -11.74
CA THR A 196 -4.85 -3.42 -13.06
C THR A 196 -4.11 -4.76 -13.02
N ILE A 197 -4.84 -5.86 -13.12
CA ILE A 197 -4.28 -7.21 -13.09
C ILE A 197 -4.52 -7.86 -14.43
N GLY A 198 -3.44 -8.27 -15.11
CA GLY A 198 -3.53 -9.04 -16.34
C GLY A 198 -4.04 -10.46 -16.08
N HIS A 199 -4.81 -11.02 -16.99
CA HIS A 199 -5.32 -12.38 -16.87
C HIS A 199 -4.20 -13.42 -16.62
N LYS A 200 -3.06 -13.26 -17.27
CA LYS A 200 -1.88 -14.13 -17.07
C LYS A 200 -1.26 -14.01 -15.68
N GLU A 201 -1.42 -12.86 -15.04
CA GLU A 201 -0.87 -12.60 -13.71
C GLU A 201 -1.71 -13.23 -12.60
N MET A 202 -2.97 -13.53 -12.88
CA MET A 202 -3.89 -14.18 -11.93
C MET A 202 -3.72 -15.72 -11.91
N VAL A 203 -3.21 -16.30 -12.99
CA VAL A 203 -3.09 -17.76 -13.11
C VAL A 203 -1.96 -18.27 -12.22
N GLY A 204 -2.30 -19.18 -11.30
CA GLY A 204 -1.34 -19.83 -10.40
C GLY A 204 -0.91 -19.01 -9.19
N LYS A 205 -1.48 -17.83 -8.97
CA LYS A 205 -1.24 -17.01 -7.78
C LYS A 205 -2.36 -17.17 -6.75
N LYS A 206 -1.99 -17.13 -5.49
CA LYS A 206 -2.98 -17.06 -4.40
C LYS A 206 -3.64 -15.69 -4.45
N PHE A 207 -4.93 -15.67 -4.70
CA PHE A 207 -5.72 -14.48 -4.97
C PHE A 207 -6.89 -14.40 -3.98
N ILE A 208 -7.10 -13.22 -3.41
CA ILE A 208 -8.20 -12.90 -2.51
C ILE A 208 -9.11 -11.91 -3.25
N SER A 209 -10.34 -12.30 -3.55
CA SER A 209 -11.24 -11.50 -4.39
C SER A 209 -12.01 -10.43 -3.64
N GLU A 210 -12.62 -10.78 -2.52
CA GLU A 210 -13.60 -9.90 -1.87
C GLU A 210 -13.24 -9.55 -0.43
N LYS A 211 -12.83 -10.54 0.36
CA LYS A 211 -12.61 -10.43 1.79
C LYS A 211 -11.41 -11.24 2.23
N LEU A 212 -10.66 -10.70 3.16
CA LEU A 212 -9.54 -11.38 3.79
C LEU A 212 -10.06 -12.40 4.81
N GLU A 213 -9.79 -13.67 4.59
CA GLU A 213 -10.17 -14.76 5.50
C GLU A 213 -8.93 -15.36 6.15
N PHE A 214 -8.86 -15.29 7.48
CA PHE A 214 -7.71 -15.79 8.25
C PHE A 214 -7.37 -17.24 7.93
N SER A 215 -8.39 -18.09 7.84
CA SER A 215 -8.24 -19.52 7.57
C SER A 215 -7.68 -19.88 6.19
N GLU A 216 -7.76 -18.96 5.23
CA GLU A 216 -7.21 -19.13 3.89
C GLU A 216 -5.76 -18.70 3.78
N ILE A 217 -5.30 -17.88 4.73
CA ILE A 217 -3.99 -17.25 4.71
C ILE A 217 -3.02 -17.93 5.67
N ILE A 218 -3.48 -18.27 6.85
CA ILE A 218 -2.69 -18.86 7.92
C ILE A 218 -2.96 -20.36 7.99
N VAL A 219 -2.21 -21.12 7.23
CA VAL A 219 -2.26 -22.59 7.23
C VAL A 219 -1.02 -23.19 7.89
#